data_373db8561d7a5effb32ef3f496b743c8
#
_entry.id   373db8561d7a5effb32ef3f496b743c8
#
_cell.length_a   1.000
_cell.length_b   1.000
_cell.length_c   1.000
_cell.angle_alpha   90.00
_cell.angle_beta   90.00
_cell.angle_gamma   90.00
#
_symmetry.space_group_name_H-M   'P 1'
#
loop_
_entity.id
_entity.type
_entity.pdbx_description
1 polymer ?
#
loop_
_entity_poly.entity_id
_entity_poly.type
_entity_poly.pdbx_seq_one_letter_code
_entity_poly.pdbx_strand_id
1 'polypeptide(L)'
;GLNYYTGTIVEVVSKSNTRLGSLGGGGRYDDLTSLFNMKNTSGVGISFGLDRIFILMEEKKLFPNHLKNSFDVIIINFGIRYLKEIYSFVDLLRNENNKVFIFPDKVKLNKQFSYANKHNAEYAIIFGENEFNNNEIIVKNMIKGTQFVHDLNDLNTNILQ
;
A
#
# COMPACT_ATOMS: atom_id res chain seq x y z
N GLY A 1 -23.43 28.07 0.54
CA GLY A 1 -23.34 27.48 1.84
C GLY A 1 -24.36 26.38 2.03
N LEU A 2 -24.11 25.50 2.95
CA LEU A 2 -25.03 24.42 3.28
C LEU A 2 -26.17 25.00 4.16
N ASN A 3 -27.34 25.13 3.63
CA ASN A 3 -28.48 25.84 4.28
C ASN A 3 -29.19 24.99 5.38
N TYR A 4 -28.66 23.81 5.71
CA TYR A 4 -29.26 22.92 6.71
C TYR A 4 -28.68 23.10 8.13
N TYR A 5 -27.65 23.89 8.30
CA TYR A 5 -27.15 24.22 9.63
C TYR A 5 -28.03 25.26 10.31
N THR A 6 -28.48 24.95 11.52
CA THR A 6 -29.38 25.77 12.32
C THR A 6 -28.71 26.33 13.56
N GLY A 7 -27.46 26.05 13.80
CA GLY A 7 -26.72 26.48 14.98
C GLY A 7 -25.21 26.57 14.72
N THR A 8 -24.43 26.12 15.67
CA THR A 8 -22.95 26.17 15.59
C THR A 8 -22.43 25.50 14.35
N ILE A 9 -21.56 26.17 13.63
CA ILE A 9 -20.79 25.62 12.49
C ILE A 9 -19.34 25.47 12.93
N VAL A 10 -18.73 24.36 12.55
CA VAL A 10 -17.33 24.03 12.84
C VAL A 10 -16.60 23.87 11.52
N GLU A 11 -15.42 24.45 11.40
CA GLU A 11 -14.54 24.29 10.27
C GLU A 11 -13.15 23.89 10.74
N VAL A 12 -12.55 22.88 10.08
CA VAL A 12 -11.20 22.40 10.34
C VAL A 12 -10.28 22.93 9.24
N VAL A 13 -9.32 23.73 9.62
CA VAL A 13 -8.36 24.33 8.68
C VAL A 13 -6.93 24.01 9.08
N SER A 14 -6.04 23.91 8.11
CA SER A 14 -4.60 23.77 8.37
C SER A 14 -3.99 25.10 8.77
N LYS A 15 -3.34 25.17 9.93
CA LYS A 15 -2.57 26.36 10.33
C LYS A 15 -1.36 26.66 9.43
N SER A 16 -0.84 25.64 8.78
CA SER A 16 0.41 25.70 8.01
C SER A 16 0.22 25.78 6.50
N ASN A 17 -0.95 25.45 6.00
CA ASN A 17 -1.30 25.53 4.58
C ASN A 17 -2.75 25.98 4.40
N THR A 18 -2.95 27.28 4.29
CA THR A 18 -4.27 27.90 4.09
C THR A 18 -4.77 27.77 2.65
N ARG A 19 -3.90 27.38 1.69
CA ARG A 19 -4.28 27.24 0.27
C ARG A 19 -5.18 26.04 0.02
N LEU A 20 -5.12 25.02 0.87
CA LEU A 20 -5.97 23.83 0.75
C LEU A 20 -7.41 24.09 1.15
N GLY A 21 -7.70 25.24 1.78
CA GLY A 21 -9.02 25.54 2.32
C GLY A 21 -9.37 24.63 3.49
N SER A 22 -10.67 24.41 3.68
CA SER A 22 -11.18 23.58 4.78
C SER A 22 -10.84 22.09 4.57
N LEU A 23 -10.28 21.47 5.60
CA LEU A 23 -9.98 20.04 5.66
C LEU A 23 -11.18 19.21 6.12
N GLY A 24 -12.14 19.86 6.75
CA GLY A 24 -13.37 19.27 7.22
C GLY A 24 -14.29 20.33 7.74
N GLY A 25 -15.55 20.01 7.83
CA GLY A 25 -16.55 20.92 8.33
C GLY A 25 -17.78 20.20 8.82
N GLY A 26 -18.51 20.87 9.66
CA GLY A 26 -19.72 20.33 10.25
C GLY A 26 -20.51 21.38 11.02
N GLY A 27 -21.55 20.94 11.69
CA GLY A 27 -22.36 21.82 12.51
C GLY A 27 -23.58 21.14 13.06
N ARG A 28 -24.35 21.93 13.76
CA ARG A 28 -25.65 21.53 14.30
C ARG A 28 -26.74 21.72 13.27
N TYR A 29 -27.64 20.77 13.21
CA TYR A 29 -28.85 20.83 12.38
C TYR A 29 -30.03 20.26 13.16
N ASP A 30 -31.20 20.93 13.06
CA ASP A 30 -32.39 20.54 13.82
C ASP A 30 -33.43 19.89 12.88
N ASP A 31 -33.48 20.25 11.61
CA ASP A 31 -34.51 19.81 10.67
C ASP A 31 -34.09 18.64 9.79
N LEU A 32 -32.78 18.47 9.56
CA LEU A 32 -32.25 17.44 8.65
C LEU A 32 -32.64 16.01 9.07
N THR A 33 -32.71 15.76 10.38
CA THR A 33 -33.08 14.46 10.95
C THR A 33 -34.50 14.04 10.61
N SER A 34 -35.39 15.01 10.29
CA SER A 34 -36.76 14.72 9.87
C SER A 34 -36.85 13.96 8.55
N LEU A 35 -35.81 14.09 7.69
CA LEU A 35 -35.69 13.31 6.45
C LEU A 35 -35.52 11.79 6.72
N PHE A 36 -35.06 11.44 7.92
CA PHE A 36 -34.90 10.09 8.38
C PHE A 36 -36.02 9.65 9.36
N ASN A 37 -37.19 10.32 9.29
CA ASN A 37 -38.33 10.09 10.18
C ASN A 37 -38.07 10.37 11.67
N MET A 38 -37.00 11.11 11.99
CA MET A 38 -36.65 11.51 13.35
C MET A 38 -37.07 12.95 13.64
N LYS A 39 -38.40 13.17 13.75
CA LYS A 39 -38.96 14.50 14.02
C LYS A 39 -38.53 14.98 15.41
N ASN A 40 -38.34 16.31 15.54
CA ASN A 40 -37.96 16.99 16.79
C ASN A 40 -36.65 16.45 17.41
N THR A 41 -35.74 15.98 16.59
CA THR A 41 -34.42 15.48 17.02
C THR A 41 -33.35 16.36 16.40
N SER A 42 -32.59 17.06 17.25
CA SER A 42 -31.40 17.79 16.79
C SER A 42 -30.27 16.83 16.46
N GLY A 43 -29.47 17.18 15.44
CA GLY A 43 -28.29 16.45 15.07
C GLY A 43 -27.05 17.34 15.03
N VAL A 44 -25.91 16.70 15.13
CA VAL A 44 -24.59 17.29 14.88
C VAL A 44 -23.79 16.33 14.03
N GLY A 45 -23.09 16.86 13.05
CA GLY A 45 -22.25 16.05 12.19
C GLY A 45 -21.00 16.81 11.74
N ILE A 46 -19.98 16.06 11.42
CA ILE A 46 -18.75 16.57 10.83
C ILE A 46 -18.31 15.63 9.73
N SER A 47 -17.81 16.19 8.63
CA SER A 47 -17.19 15.43 7.54
C SER A 47 -15.79 15.94 7.26
N PHE A 48 -14.95 15.09 6.69
CA PHE A 48 -13.57 15.42 6.36
C PHE A 48 -13.34 15.27 4.87
N GLY A 49 -12.58 16.22 4.30
CA GLY A 49 -12.14 16.19 2.92
C GLY A 49 -10.92 15.28 2.77
N LEU A 50 -11.14 14.01 2.44
CA LEU A 50 -10.09 13.00 2.35
C LEU A 50 -8.94 13.44 1.43
N ASP A 51 -9.26 13.92 0.23
CA ASP A 51 -8.24 14.36 -0.74
C ASP A 51 -7.38 15.50 -0.22
N ARG A 52 -7.99 16.48 0.46
CA ARG A 52 -7.26 17.61 1.04
C ARG A 52 -6.36 17.19 2.19
N ILE A 53 -6.84 16.27 3.04
CA ILE A 53 -6.04 15.69 4.12
C ILE A 53 -4.87 14.90 3.53
N PHE A 54 -5.11 14.09 2.50
CA PHE A 54 -4.07 13.33 1.81
C PHE A 54 -2.97 14.25 1.26
N ILE A 55 -3.34 15.29 0.52
CA ILE A 55 -2.40 16.26 -0.03
C ILE A 55 -1.58 16.93 1.10
N LEU A 56 -2.23 17.32 2.20
CA LEU A 56 -1.54 17.92 3.34
C LEU A 56 -0.56 16.94 4.00
N MET A 57 -0.96 15.68 4.15
CA MET A 57 -0.08 14.64 4.70
C MET A 57 1.12 14.37 3.80
N GLU A 58 0.95 14.39 2.48
CA GLU A 58 2.02 14.22 1.49
C GLU A 58 3.01 15.39 1.56
N GLU A 59 2.52 16.64 1.49
CA GLU A 59 3.34 17.84 1.62
C GLU A 59 4.15 17.89 2.91
N LYS A 60 3.55 17.42 4.00
CA LYS A 60 4.15 17.37 5.34
C LYS A 60 4.99 16.13 5.60
N LYS A 61 5.05 15.17 4.66
CA LYS A 61 5.73 13.87 4.81
C LYS A 61 5.26 13.10 6.04
N LEU A 62 3.96 13.15 6.35
CA LEU A 62 3.37 12.52 7.52
C LEU A 62 3.02 11.05 7.30
N PHE A 63 3.10 10.55 6.08
CA PHE A 63 2.89 9.13 5.83
C PHE A 63 4.00 8.29 6.46
N PRO A 64 3.65 7.24 7.20
CA PRO A 64 4.63 6.33 7.77
C PRO A 64 5.51 5.70 6.68
N ASN A 65 6.79 5.47 6.99
CA ASN A 65 7.75 4.97 6.01
C ASN A 65 7.34 3.63 5.41
N HIS A 66 6.69 2.75 6.19
CA HIS A 66 6.22 1.44 5.72
C HIS A 66 5.09 1.51 4.65
N LEU A 67 4.48 2.70 4.46
CA LEU A 67 3.49 2.92 3.40
C LEU A 67 4.11 3.43 2.10
N LYS A 68 5.41 3.75 2.09
CA LYS A 68 6.10 4.25 0.89
C LYS A 68 6.30 3.16 -0.17
N ASN A 69 6.40 1.90 0.26
CA ASN A 69 6.58 0.77 -0.62
C ASN A 69 5.22 0.15 -0.95
N SER A 70 4.94 -0.05 -2.22
CA SER A 70 3.72 -0.75 -2.64
C SER A 70 3.79 -2.23 -2.24
N PHE A 71 4.99 -2.79 -2.24
CA PHE A 71 5.32 -4.15 -1.81
C PHE A 71 6.79 -4.22 -1.39
N ASP A 72 7.10 -5.17 -0.53
CA ASP A 72 8.45 -5.37 0.01
C ASP A 72 9.23 -6.32 -0.91
N VAL A 73 8.56 -7.35 -1.41
CA VAL A 73 9.14 -8.42 -2.23
C VAL A 73 8.42 -8.51 -3.56
N ILE A 74 9.17 -8.59 -4.65
CA ILE A 74 8.64 -8.93 -5.98
C ILE A 74 9.10 -10.33 -6.40
N ILE A 75 8.16 -11.15 -6.85
CA ILE A 75 8.46 -12.42 -7.51
C ILE A 75 8.56 -12.19 -9.00
N ILE A 76 9.72 -12.48 -9.57
CA ILE A 76 9.97 -12.37 -11.01
C ILE A 76 9.27 -13.52 -11.74
N ASN A 77 8.45 -13.18 -12.71
CA ASN A 77 7.65 -14.16 -13.45
C ASN A 77 8.39 -14.69 -14.68
N PHE A 78 8.86 -15.93 -14.62
CA PHE A 78 9.41 -16.68 -15.76
C PHE A 78 8.38 -17.62 -16.40
N GLY A 79 7.16 -17.68 -15.86
CA GLY A 79 6.04 -18.49 -16.35
C GLY A 79 5.37 -19.26 -15.23
N ILE A 80 4.12 -19.68 -15.48
CA ILE A 80 3.26 -20.31 -14.48
C ILE A 80 3.83 -21.61 -13.89
N ARG A 81 4.63 -22.34 -14.66
CA ARG A 81 5.30 -23.56 -14.20
C ARG A 81 6.15 -23.27 -12.96
N TYR A 82 7.00 -22.27 -13.04
CA TYR A 82 7.94 -21.93 -11.96
C TYR A 82 7.24 -21.25 -10.79
N LEU A 83 6.23 -20.43 -11.05
CA LEU A 83 5.45 -19.82 -9.98
C LEU A 83 4.76 -20.83 -9.08
N LYS A 84 4.26 -21.94 -9.64
CA LYS A 84 3.64 -23.01 -8.86
C LYS A 84 4.57 -23.64 -7.85
N GLU A 85 5.84 -23.85 -8.22
CA GLU A 85 6.83 -24.49 -7.36
C GLU A 85 7.17 -23.65 -6.11
N ILE A 86 7.16 -22.32 -6.24
CA ILE A 86 7.50 -21.43 -5.13
C ILE A 86 6.27 -20.81 -4.45
N TYR A 87 5.06 -21.24 -4.79
CA TYR A 87 3.85 -20.61 -4.27
C TYR A 87 3.71 -20.78 -2.75
N SER A 88 4.07 -21.94 -2.21
CA SER A 88 4.11 -22.18 -0.76
C SER A 88 5.07 -21.24 -0.03
N PHE A 89 6.20 -20.92 -0.65
CA PHE A 89 7.15 -19.95 -0.13
C PHE A 89 6.59 -18.52 -0.18
N VAL A 90 5.89 -18.16 -1.24
CA VAL A 90 5.19 -16.86 -1.33
C VAL A 90 4.17 -16.70 -0.20
N ASP A 91 3.40 -17.76 0.09
CA ASP A 91 2.44 -17.72 1.18
C ASP A 91 3.12 -17.63 2.56
N LEU A 92 4.25 -18.30 2.73
CA LEU A 92 5.05 -18.19 3.94
C LEU A 92 5.53 -16.74 4.16
N LEU A 93 6.05 -16.08 3.13
CA LEU A 93 6.46 -14.68 3.20
C LEU A 93 5.29 -13.75 3.56
N ARG A 94 4.11 -14.00 2.99
CA ARG A 94 2.90 -13.21 3.29
C ARG A 94 2.43 -13.40 4.73
N ASN A 95 2.50 -14.60 5.25
CA ASN A 95 2.15 -14.90 6.64
C ASN A 95 3.06 -14.20 7.64
N GLU A 96 4.30 -13.89 7.26
CA GLU A 96 5.24 -13.07 8.02
C GLU A 96 5.08 -11.55 7.77
N ASN A 97 3.91 -11.14 7.28
CA ASN A 97 3.54 -9.75 7.00
C ASN A 97 4.35 -9.06 5.89
N ASN A 98 5.08 -9.78 5.05
CA ASN A 98 5.68 -9.19 3.86
C ASN A 98 4.62 -8.92 2.80
N LYS A 99 4.64 -7.75 2.20
CA LYS A 99 3.83 -7.42 1.03
C LYS A 99 4.49 -8.02 -0.20
N VAL A 100 3.99 -9.16 -0.66
CA VAL A 100 4.57 -9.88 -1.80
C VAL A 100 3.75 -9.64 -3.06
N PHE A 101 4.39 -9.09 -4.07
CA PHE A 101 3.84 -8.87 -5.41
C PHE A 101 4.39 -9.91 -6.39
N ILE A 102 3.51 -10.64 -7.05
CA ILE A 102 3.89 -11.53 -8.15
C ILE A 102 3.71 -10.75 -9.45
N PHE A 103 4.76 -10.63 -10.26
CA PHE A 103 4.63 -9.94 -11.53
C PHE A 103 3.64 -10.70 -12.43
N PRO A 104 2.58 -10.04 -12.96
CA PRO A 104 1.47 -10.76 -13.58
C PRO A 104 1.85 -11.45 -14.89
N ASP A 105 2.72 -10.84 -15.69
CA ASP A 105 3.03 -11.30 -17.04
C ASP A 105 4.48 -11.80 -17.17
N LYS A 106 4.67 -12.83 -18.02
CA LYS A 106 6.00 -13.23 -18.46
C LYS A 106 6.53 -12.22 -19.48
N VAL A 107 7.26 -11.22 -19.01
CA VAL A 107 7.92 -10.20 -19.84
C VAL A 107 9.43 -10.20 -19.61
N LYS A 108 10.17 -9.42 -20.41
CA LYS A 108 11.63 -9.28 -20.26
C LYS A 108 12.02 -8.91 -18.84
N LEU A 109 13.04 -9.55 -18.30
CA LEU A 109 13.54 -9.41 -16.93
C LEU A 109 13.79 -7.94 -16.54
N ASN A 110 14.41 -7.16 -17.44
CA ASN A 110 14.69 -5.73 -17.19
C ASN A 110 13.41 -4.92 -16.94
N LYS A 111 12.29 -5.26 -17.58
CA LYS A 111 11.00 -4.59 -17.35
C LYS A 111 10.48 -4.87 -15.94
N GLN A 112 10.61 -6.11 -15.48
CA GLN A 112 10.19 -6.51 -14.14
C GLN A 112 11.06 -5.85 -13.06
N PHE A 113 12.38 -5.79 -13.24
CA PHE A 113 13.27 -5.07 -12.33
C PHE A 113 13.04 -3.56 -12.33
N SER A 114 12.78 -2.96 -13.51
CA SER A 114 12.43 -1.53 -13.57
C SER A 114 11.15 -1.24 -12.80
N TYR A 115 10.19 -2.15 -12.84
CA TYR A 115 8.95 -2.06 -12.07
C TYR A 115 9.23 -2.19 -10.56
N ALA A 116 10.06 -3.16 -10.16
CA ALA A 116 10.50 -3.32 -8.77
C ALA A 116 11.13 -2.04 -8.21
N ASN A 117 12.07 -1.45 -8.96
CA ASN A 117 12.73 -0.21 -8.57
C ASN A 117 11.76 0.97 -8.47
N LYS A 118 10.84 1.12 -9.44
CA LYS A 118 9.83 2.18 -9.43
C LYS A 118 8.94 2.13 -8.19
N HIS A 119 8.67 0.94 -7.68
CA HIS A 119 7.83 0.70 -6.51
C HIS A 119 8.61 0.52 -5.21
N ASN A 120 9.94 0.74 -5.24
CA ASN A 120 10.85 0.61 -4.09
C ASN A 120 10.77 -0.77 -3.42
N ALA A 121 10.66 -1.84 -4.21
CA ALA A 121 10.77 -3.19 -3.68
C ALA A 121 12.15 -3.37 -3.03
N GLU A 122 12.17 -3.95 -1.84
CA GLU A 122 13.42 -4.22 -1.14
C GLU A 122 14.11 -5.48 -1.69
N TYR A 123 13.31 -6.49 -2.02
CA TYR A 123 13.80 -7.76 -2.53
C TYR A 123 13.14 -8.16 -3.83
N ALA A 124 13.90 -8.83 -4.69
CA ALA A 124 13.40 -9.52 -5.88
C ALA A 124 13.78 -11.00 -5.80
N ILE A 125 12.79 -11.86 -5.96
CA ILE A 125 12.97 -13.31 -5.98
C ILE A 125 12.97 -13.79 -7.42
N ILE A 126 14.02 -14.48 -7.80
CA ILE A 126 14.29 -15.01 -9.11
C ILE A 126 14.22 -16.52 -9.03
N PHE A 127 13.29 -17.10 -9.79
CA PHE A 127 13.13 -18.54 -9.90
C PHE A 127 12.65 -18.87 -11.31
N GLY A 128 13.59 -19.21 -12.17
CA GLY A 128 13.37 -19.58 -13.56
C GLY A 128 13.85 -20.99 -13.86
N GLU A 129 14.20 -21.26 -15.09
CA GLU A 129 14.58 -22.58 -15.55
C GLU A 129 15.89 -23.07 -14.93
N ASN A 130 16.89 -22.19 -14.82
CA ASN A 130 18.19 -22.54 -14.24
C ASN A 130 18.04 -22.86 -12.75
N GLU A 131 17.35 -21.99 -12.01
CA GLU A 131 17.12 -22.14 -10.58
C GLU A 131 16.29 -23.41 -10.31
N PHE A 132 15.27 -23.66 -11.11
CA PHE A 132 14.45 -24.87 -11.01
C PHE A 132 15.29 -26.14 -11.20
N ASN A 133 16.17 -26.17 -12.21
CA ASN A 133 17.00 -27.34 -12.50
C ASN A 133 18.07 -27.60 -11.43
N ASN A 134 18.54 -26.55 -10.78
CA ASN A 134 19.53 -26.63 -9.71
C ASN A 134 18.91 -26.81 -8.31
N ASN A 135 17.58 -26.79 -8.20
CA ASN A 135 16.86 -26.77 -6.91
C ASN A 135 17.25 -25.58 -6.03
N GLU A 136 17.41 -24.42 -6.62
CA GLU A 136 17.87 -23.19 -5.99
C GLU A 136 16.87 -22.06 -6.20
N ILE A 137 16.97 -21.00 -5.38
CA ILE A 137 16.27 -19.74 -5.55
C ILE A 137 17.26 -18.59 -5.34
N ILE A 138 17.13 -17.54 -6.13
CA ILE A 138 17.97 -16.36 -5.97
C ILE A 138 17.15 -15.24 -5.32
N VAL A 139 17.66 -14.71 -4.22
CA VAL A 139 17.14 -13.53 -3.53
C VAL A 139 18.08 -12.36 -3.79
N LYS A 140 17.56 -11.34 -4.47
CA LYS A 140 18.32 -10.12 -4.75
C LYS A 140 17.81 -8.99 -3.87
N ASN A 141 18.72 -8.41 -3.07
CA ASN A 141 18.43 -7.17 -2.38
C ASN A 141 18.56 -6.00 -3.38
N MET A 142 17.44 -5.33 -3.65
CA MET A 142 17.37 -4.26 -4.65
C MET A 142 18.01 -2.95 -4.18
N ILE A 143 18.11 -2.75 -2.85
CA ILE A 143 18.70 -1.55 -2.24
C ILE A 143 20.22 -1.66 -2.24
N LYS A 144 20.75 -2.80 -1.74
CA LYS A 144 22.18 -3.07 -1.62
C LYS A 144 22.82 -3.54 -2.94
N GLY A 145 22.02 -4.05 -3.88
CA GLY A 145 22.50 -4.64 -5.13
C GLY A 145 23.13 -6.03 -4.98
N THR A 146 23.09 -6.61 -3.79
CA THR A 146 23.61 -7.97 -3.50
C THR A 146 22.59 -9.03 -3.87
N GLN A 147 23.07 -10.23 -4.17
CA GLN A 147 22.21 -11.39 -4.38
C GLN A 147 22.79 -12.62 -3.70
N PHE A 148 21.93 -13.49 -3.24
CA PHE A 148 22.25 -14.73 -2.55
C PHE A 148 21.47 -15.88 -3.17
N VAL A 149 22.08 -17.04 -3.20
CA VAL A 149 21.46 -18.29 -3.66
C VAL A 149 21.12 -19.13 -2.44
N HIS A 150 19.91 -19.66 -2.42
CA HIS A 150 19.41 -20.53 -1.35
C HIS A 150 18.90 -21.84 -1.95
N ASP A 151 19.05 -22.95 -1.22
CA ASP A 151 18.44 -24.23 -1.59
C ASP A 151 16.91 -24.13 -1.46
N LEU A 152 16.19 -24.65 -2.44
CA LEU A 152 14.74 -24.62 -2.46
C LEU A 152 14.11 -25.41 -1.29
N ASN A 153 14.80 -26.43 -0.78
CA ASN A 153 14.32 -27.23 0.35
C ASN A 153 14.49 -26.53 1.71
N ASP A 154 15.36 -25.52 1.80
CA ASP A 154 15.68 -24.80 3.04
C ASP A 154 15.00 -23.43 3.13
N LEU A 155 13.98 -23.21 2.31
CA LEU A 155 13.29 -21.92 2.26
C LEU A 155 12.59 -21.60 3.59
N ASN A 156 12.98 -20.47 4.16
CA ASN A 156 12.36 -19.86 5.33
C ASN A 156 12.41 -18.33 5.20
N THR A 157 11.78 -17.61 6.11
CA THR A 157 11.69 -16.14 6.04
C THR A 157 13.01 -15.42 6.30
N ASN A 158 13.99 -16.06 6.91
CA ASN A 158 15.29 -15.47 7.21
C ASN A 158 16.15 -15.19 5.97
N ILE A 159 15.79 -15.73 4.81
CA ILE A 159 16.51 -15.49 3.55
C ILE A 159 16.40 -14.04 3.04
N LEU A 160 15.52 -13.24 3.62
CA LEU A 160 15.39 -11.80 3.32
C LEU A 160 16.27 -10.91 4.22
N GLN A 161 17.08 -11.47 5.11
CA GLN A 161 17.91 -10.71 6.07
C GLN A 161 19.32 -10.41 5.57
#